data_f3ecca09c3304d587b4ee3e1694f8dc1
#
_entry.id   f3ecca09c3304d587b4ee3e1694f8dc1
#
_cell.length_a   1.000
_cell.length_b   1.000
_cell.length_c   1.000
_cell.angle_alpha   90.00
_cell.angle_beta   90.00
_cell.angle_gamma   90.00
#
_symmetry.space_group_name_H-M   'P 1'
#
loop_
_entity.id
_entity.type
_entity.pdbx_description
1 polymer ?
#
loop_
_entity_poly.entity_id
_entity_poly.type
_entity_poly.pdbx_seq_one_letter_code
_entity_poly.pdbx_strand_id
1 'polypeptide(L)'
;MRCMRMLPALVIATAALGGPAAAQEHAGHHDAPAPQTGIRAELIRDVEMLEEKYVALAEAMAGKYDYRPAEGVRSAGEVFMHVAGANFLLPAMVGVSPPESMKAGSMEEMMASMRTLEQMTDEAEMRKELAHAFMHARHAIAQVPDGELDEMVQVFGSPASKRAALTMLVTHMHEHLGQSIAYARGAGVVPPWSAGSGAGGN
;
A
#
# COMPACT_ATOMS: atom_id res chain seq x y z
N MET A 1 -65.62 -18.01 -59.88
CA MET A 1 -64.94 -19.08 -59.08
C MET A 1 -63.48 -18.94 -59.34
N ARG A 2 -62.73 -18.34 -58.41
CA ARG A 2 -61.28 -18.18 -58.47
C ARG A 2 -60.65 -18.92 -57.31
N CYS A 3 -59.89 -19.98 -57.64
CA CYS A 3 -59.10 -20.75 -56.72
C CYS A 3 -57.92 -19.95 -56.20
N MET A 4 -57.87 -19.72 -54.91
CA MET A 4 -56.75 -19.06 -54.24
C MET A 4 -55.77 -20.11 -53.72
N ARG A 5 -54.59 -20.17 -54.35
CA ARG A 5 -53.50 -21.05 -53.97
C ARG A 5 -52.81 -20.48 -52.71
N MET A 6 -52.84 -21.21 -51.65
CA MET A 6 -52.02 -20.94 -50.44
C MET A 6 -50.57 -21.39 -50.68
N LEU A 7 -49.62 -20.48 -50.53
CA LEU A 7 -48.20 -20.80 -50.44
C LEU A 7 -47.81 -21.06 -48.97
N PRO A 8 -46.97 -22.04 -48.68
CA PRO A 8 -46.53 -22.29 -47.35
C PRO A 8 -45.41 -21.29 -46.98
N ALA A 9 -45.52 -20.71 -45.79
CA ALA A 9 -44.49 -19.84 -45.21
C ALA A 9 -43.30 -20.70 -44.74
N LEU A 10 -42.14 -20.37 -45.30
CA LEU A 10 -40.86 -20.94 -44.92
C LEU A 10 -40.37 -20.26 -43.59
N VAL A 11 -40.42 -20.99 -42.49
CA VAL A 11 -39.84 -20.56 -41.21
C VAL A 11 -38.34 -20.80 -41.25
N ILE A 12 -37.57 -19.74 -41.37
CA ILE A 12 -36.12 -19.78 -41.23
C ILE A 12 -35.80 -19.69 -39.73
N ALA A 13 -35.40 -20.81 -39.13
CA ALA A 13 -34.86 -20.84 -37.79
C ALA A 13 -33.39 -20.33 -37.80
N THR A 14 -33.15 -19.13 -37.32
CA THR A 14 -31.83 -18.62 -37.09
C THR A 14 -31.31 -19.25 -35.79
N ALA A 15 -30.41 -20.20 -35.91
CA ALA A 15 -29.66 -20.73 -34.79
C ALA A 15 -28.64 -19.66 -34.34
N ALA A 16 -28.87 -19.05 -33.20
CA ALA A 16 -27.89 -18.19 -32.52
C ALA A 16 -26.77 -19.10 -31.98
N LEU A 17 -25.64 -19.11 -32.66
CA LEU A 17 -24.39 -19.64 -32.12
C LEU A 17 -23.93 -18.75 -30.99
N GLY A 18 -24.30 -19.07 -29.74
CA GLY A 18 -23.69 -18.55 -28.55
C GLY A 18 -22.24 -19.04 -28.47
N GLY A 19 -21.32 -18.22 -28.88
CA GLY A 19 -19.91 -18.44 -28.62
C GLY A 19 -19.67 -18.40 -27.08
N PRO A 20 -18.69 -19.17 -26.55
CA PRO A 20 -18.36 -19.11 -25.14
C PRO A 20 -17.91 -17.68 -24.81
N ALA A 21 -18.54 -17.09 -23.80
CA ALA A 21 -18.04 -15.87 -23.18
C ALA A 21 -16.59 -16.14 -22.74
N ALA A 22 -15.64 -15.51 -23.42
CA ALA A 22 -14.27 -15.50 -22.98
C ALA A 22 -14.28 -14.91 -21.56
N ALA A 23 -14.05 -15.75 -20.57
CA ALA A 23 -13.68 -15.30 -19.25
C ALA A 23 -12.48 -14.37 -19.46
N GLN A 24 -12.66 -13.10 -19.18
CA GLN A 24 -11.54 -12.19 -19.03
C GLN A 24 -10.71 -12.76 -17.87
N GLU A 25 -9.67 -13.49 -18.24
CA GLU A 25 -8.59 -13.77 -17.33
C GLU A 25 -8.16 -12.42 -16.77
N HIS A 26 -8.37 -12.24 -15.48
CA HIS A 26 -7.68 -11.20 -14.74
C HIS A 26 -6.21 -11.41 -15.07
N ALA A 27 -5.62 -10.46 -15.81
CA ALA A 27 -4.20 -10.43 -16.05
C ALA A 27 -3.55 -10.50 -14.66
N GLY A 28 -3.09 -11.69 -14.29
CA GLY A 28 -2.30 -11.88 -13.09
C GLY A 28 -1.15 -10.89 -13.19
N HIS A 29 -0.99 -10.06 -12.19
CA HIS A 29 0.24 -9.33 -12.01
C HIS A 29 1.33 -10.40 -12.03
N HIS A 30 2.06 -10.49 -13.14
CA HIS A 30 3.28 -11.24 -13.18
C HIS A 30 4.21 -10.50 -12.22
N ASP A 31 4.33 -11.03 -10.99
CA ASP A 31 5.32 -10.57 -10.05
C ASP A 31 6.70 -10.71 -10.72
N ALA A 32 7.21 -9.59 -11.23
CA ALA A 32 8.59 -9.56 -11.68
C ALA A 32 9.44 -9.98 -10.47
N PRO A 33 10.40 -10.91 -10.64
CA PRO A 33 11.22 -11.32 -9.51
C PRO A 33 11.89 -10.10 -8.89
N ALA A 34 11.89 -10.03 -7.57
CA ALA A 34 12.47 -8.92 -6.83
C ALA A 34 13.95 -8.73 -7.27
N PRO A 35 14.39 -7.49 -7.52
CA PRO A 35 15.76 -7.21 -7.92
C PRO A 35 16.73 -7.72 -6.86
N GLN A 36 17.82 -8.39 -7.29
CA GLN A 36 18.81 -8.98 -6.38
C GLN A 36 19.94 -8.01 -6.05
N THR A 37 20.17 -6.98 -6.88
CA THR A 37 21.25 -5.99 -6.75
C THR A 37 20.78 -4.59 -7.11
N GLY A 38 21.59 -3.59 -6.82
CA GLY A 38 21.30 -2.18 -7.10
C GLY A 38 20.36 -1.55 -6.06
N ILE A 39 20.08 -0.28 -6.27
CA ILE A 39 19.35 0.56 -5.29
C ILE A 39 17.97 0.00 -4.94
N ARG A 40 17.24 -0.58 -5.89
CA ARG A 40 15.93 -1.16 -5.61
C ARG A 40 16.01 -2.35 -4.66
N ALA A 41 17.00 -3.23 -4.85
CA ALA A 41 17.23 -4.34 -3.94
C ALA A 41 17.62 -3.86 -2.53
N GLU A 42 18.38 -2.78 -2.44
CA GLU A 42 18.75 -2.17 -1.16
C GLU A 42 17.52 -1.58 -0.46
N LEU A 43 16.70 -0.81 -1.17
CA LEU A 43 15.46 -0.24 -0.65
C LEU A 43 14.45 -1.33 -0.22
N ILE A 44 14.33 -2.43 -0.97
CA ILE A 44 13.45 -3.55 -0.59
C ILE A 44 13.91 -4.19 0.72
N ARG A 45 15.20 -4.47 0.88
CA ARG A 45 15.74 -5.02 2.14
C ARG A 45 15.53 -4.07 3.32
N ASP A 46 15.64 -2.77 3.08
CA ASP A 46 15.38 -1.77 4.13
C ASP A 46 13.90 -1.75 4.52
N VAL A 47 12.98 -1.81 3.55
CA VAL A 47 11.54 -1.93 3.81
C VAL A 47 11.20 -3.22 4.55
N GLU A 48 11.82 -4.35 4.22
CA GLU A 48 11.62 -5.63 4.94
C GLU A 48 12.04 -5.52 6.42
N MET A 49 13.20 -4.93 6.68
CA MET A 49 13.66 -4.68 8.05
C MET A 49 12.73 -3.71 8.81
N LEU A 50 12.21 -2.69 8.12
CA LEU A 50 11.26 -1.73 8.69
C LEU A 50 9.93 -2.40 9.00
N GLU A 51 9.40 -3.23 8.10
CA GLU A 51 8.17 -4.00 8.29
C GLU A 51 8.26 -4.88 9.55
N GLU A 52 9.32 -5.67 9.69
CA GLU A 52 9.54 -6.50 10.88
C GLU A 52 9.45 -5.67 12.17
N LYS A 53 10.09 -4.50 12.18
CA LYS A 53 10.06 -3.60 13.35
C LYS A 53 8.68 -2.99 13.58
N TYR A 54 8.01 -2.52 12.54
CA TYR A 54 6.67 -1.94 12.68
C TYR A 54 5.65 -2.95 13.14
N VAL A 55 5.64 -4.16 12.56
CA VAL A 55 4.72 -5.22 12.96
C VAL A 55 4.95 -5.61 14.43
N ALA A 56 6.20 -5.87 14.81
CA ALA A 56 6.54 -6.22 16.18
C ALA A 56 6.20 -5.09 17.17
N LEU A 57 6.43 -3.83 16.81
CA LEU A 57 6.11 -2.68 17.65
C LEU A 57 4.60 -2.50 17.80
N ALA A 58 3.85 -2.64 16.71
CA ALA A 58 2.39 -2.55 16.71
C ALA A 58 1.79 -3.65 17.61
N GLU A 59 2.29 -4.87 17.53
CA GLU A 59 1.87 -5.94 18.44
C GLU A 59 2.18 -5.63 19.91
N ALA A 60 3.39 -5.13 20.20
CA ALA A 60 3.79 -4.77 21.56
C ALA A 60 2.98 -3.59 22.13
N MET A 61 2.45 -2.73 21.26
CA MET A 61 1.62 -1.57 21.62
C MET A 61 0.12 -1.91 21.75
N ALA A 62 -0.30 -3.16 21.58
CA ALA A 62 -1.71 -3.54 21.71
C ALA A 62 -2.36 -3.01 23.00
N GLY A 63 -3.54 -2.41 22.88
CA GLY A 63 -4.24 -1.74 23.99
C GLY A 63 -3.70 -0.36 24.33
N LYS A 64 -2.78 0.21 23.52
CA LYS A 64 -2.16 1.53 23.75
C LYS A 64 -2.10 2.40 22.48
N TYR A 65 -2.91 2.06 21.46
CA TYR A 65 -2.93 2.80 20.20
C TYR A 65 -3.48 4.22 20.32
N ASP A 66 -4.22 4.50 21.39
CA ASP A 66 -4.71 5.83 21.75
C ASP A 66 -3.68 6.72 22.43
N TYR A 67 -2.51 6.17 22.82
CA TYR A 67 -1.46 6.96 23.46
C TYR A 67 -1.03 8.14 22.60
N ARG A 68 -1.02 9.35 23.21
CA ARG A 68 -0.53 10.60 22.63
C ARG A 68 0.47 11.24 23.61
N PRO A 69 1.66 11.63 23.15
CA PRO A 69 2.63 12.29 24.04
C PRO A 69 2.23 13.72 24.41
N ALA A 70 1.35 14.37 23.64
CA ALA A 70 0.85 15.73 23.86
C ALA A 70 -0.51 15.91 23.19
N GLU A 71 -1.22 16.98 23.57
CA GLU A 71 -2.45 17.41 22.89
C GLU A 71 -2.14 17.89 21.46
N GLY A 72 -3.04 17.60 20.53
CA GLY A 72 -2.94 18.05 19.13
C GLY A 72 -1.98 17.25 18.25
N VAL A 73 -1.28 16.24 18.78
CA VAL A 73 -0.44 15.36 17.98
C VAL A 73 -1.16 14.04 17.67
N ARG A 74 -0.70 13.30 16.66
CA ARG A 74 -1.22 11.97 16.35
C ARG A 74 -1.04 11.02 17.53
N SER A 75 -1.98 10.07 17.70
CA SER A 75 -1.78 8.92 18.57
C SER A 75 -0.83 7.90 17.95
N ALA A 76 -0.40 6.91 18.73
CA ALA A 76 0.43 5.81 18.23
C ALA A 76 -0.25 5.07 17.06
N GLY A 77 -1.54 4.76 17.17
CA GLY A 77 -2.31 4.13 16.10
C GLY A 77 -2.43 5.03 14.85
N GLU A 78 -2.70 6.32 15.04
CA GLU A 78 -2.74 7.27 13.92
C GLU A 78 -1.39 7.41 13.21
N VAL A 79 -0.26 7.29 13.93
CA VAL A 79 1.08 7.26 13.31
C VAL A 79 1.25 5.98 12.48
N PHE A 80 0.84 4.82 12.96
CA PHE A 80 0.88 3.58 12.18
C PHE A 80 0.05 3.69 10.91
N MET A 81 -1.16 4.25 10.99
CA MET A 81 -2.03 4.41 9.83
C MET A 81 -1.56 5.51 8.88
N HIS A 82 -0.89 6.54 9.40
CA HIS A 82 -0.21 7.54 8.58
C HIS A 82 0.89 6.91 7.71
N VAL A 83 1.70 6.02 8.30
CA VAL A 83 2.73 5.27 7.57
C VAL A 83 2.09 4.35 6.52
N ALA A 84 1.03 3.63 6.88
CA ALA A 84 0.29 2.79 5.95
C ALA A 84 -0.24 3.62 4.76
N GLY A 85 -0.88 4.75 5.03
CA GLY A 85 -1.36 5.66 3.98
C GLY A 85 -0.26 6.18 3.07
N ALA A 86 0.89 6.57 3.63
CA ALA A 86 2.04 7.03 2.85
C ALA A 86 2.65 5.92 1.98
N ASN A 87 2.62 4.67 2.46
CA ASN A 87 3.08 3.50 1.71
C ASN A 87 2.18 3.16 0.50
N PHE A 88 0.95 3.67 0.45
CA PHE A 88 0.10 3.64 -0.74
C PHE A 88 0.27 4.88 -1.61
N LEU A 89 0.39 6.06 -1.00
CA LEU A 89 0.45 7.35 -1.70
C LEU A 89 1.75 7.54 -2.48
N LEU A 90 2.91 7.33 -1.84
CA LEU A 90 4.21 7.61 -2.46
C LEU A 90 4.49 6.72 -3.68
N PRO A 91 4.16 5.42 -3.68
CA PRO A 91 4.19 4.58 -4.88
C PRO A 91 3.33 5.12 -6.04
N ALA A 92 2.16 5.69 -5.76
CA ALA A 92 1.32 6.27 -6.80
C ALA A 92 2.00 7.42 -7.55
N MET A 93 2.88 8.17 -6.89
CA MET A 93 3.66 9.26 -7.52
C MET A 93 4.70 8.76 -8.52
N VAL A 94 5.12 7.50 -8.44
CA VAL A 94 6.02 6.86 -9.41
C VAL A 94 5.29 5.97 -10.43
N GLY A 95 3.96 6.02 -10.44
CA GLY A 95 3.11 5.34 -11.42
C GLY A 95 2.62 3.96 -10.98
N VAL A 96 2.83 3.56 -9.73
CA VAL A 96 2.31 2.29 -9.20
C VAL A 96 0.93 2.51 -8.56
N SER A 97 -0.08 1.85 -9.12
CA SER A 97 -1.46 2.04 -8.64
C SER A 97 -1.63 1.60 -7.18
N PRO A 98 -2.27 2.42 -6.34
CA PRO A 98 -2.62 2.01 -4.98
C PRO A 98 -3.70 0.92 -4.99
N PRO A 99 -3.94 0.22 -3.87
CA PRO A 99 -5.03 -0.73 -3.75
C PRO A 99 -6.38 -0.04 -3.96
N GLU A 100 -7.42 -0.82 -4.29
CA GLU A 100 -8.76 -0.30 -4.65
C GLU A 100 -9.34 0.62 -3.58
N SER A 101 -9.12 0.27 -2.29
CA SER A 101 -9.56 1.06 -1.13
C SER A 101 -8.94 2.47 -1.05
N MET A 102 -7.80 2.67 -1.73
CA MET A 102 -7.05 3.93 -1.73
C MET A 102 -7.04 4.59 -3.12
N LYS A 103 -7.75 4.01 -4.12
CA LYS A 103 -7.85 4.63 -5.44
C LYS A 103 -8.63 5.94 -5.37
N ALA A 104 -8.10 6.94 -6.02
CA ALA A 104 -8.66 8.28 -6.06
C ALA A 104 -8.46 8.90 -7.44
N GLY A 105 -9.38 9.74 -7.86
CA GLY A 105 -9.31 10.50 -9.11
C GLY A 105 -8.43 11.75 -9.00
N SER A 106 -8.04 12.12 -7.78
CA SER A 106 -7.23 13.30 -7.51
C SER A 106 -6.33 13.13 -6.27
N MET A 107 -5.32 13.96 -6.16
CA MET A 107 -4.45 14.03 -4.96
C MET A 107 -5.26 14.39 -3.71
N GLU A 108 -6.27 15.28 -3.85
CA GLU A 108 -7.13 15.67 -2.73
C GLU A 108 -7.94 14.49 -2.19
N GLU A 109 -8.53 13.68 -3.07
CA GLU A 109 -9.25 12.45 -2.67
C GLU A 109 -8.30 11.43 -2.02
N MET A 110 -7.10 11.26 -2.55
CA MET A 110 -6.08 10.40 -1.95
C MET A 110 -5.74 10.85 -0.53
N MET A 111 -5.50 12.14 -0.33
CA MET A 111 -5.24 12.72 0.99
C MET A 111 -6.45 12.58 1.93
N ALA A 112 -7.68 12.62 1.41
CA ALA A 112 -8.89 12.36 2.19
C ALA A 112 -8.96 10.89 2.62
N SER A 113 -8.63 9.95 1.74
CA SER A 113 -8.55 8.51 2.07
C SER A 113 -7.51 8.23 3.15
N MET A 114 -6.36 8.88 3.11
CA MET A 114 -5.34 8.77 4.18
C MET A 114 -5.88 9.27 5.53
N ARG A 115 -6.58 10.42 5.54
CA ARG A 115 -7.21 10.92 6.79
C ARG A 115 -8.26 9.96 7.34
N THR A 116 -9.02 9.29 6.46
CA THR A 116 -9.99 8.27 6.86
C THR A 116 -9.28 7.05 7.46
N LEU A 117 -8.16 6.64 6.87
CA LEU A 117 -7.34 5.54 7.38
C LEU A 117 -6.80 5.85 8.80
N GLU A 118 -6.33 7.09 9.03
CA GLU A 118 -5.87 7.54 10.36
C GLU A 118 -6.99 7.54 11.41
N GLN A 119 -8.27 7.53 11.02
CA GLN A 119 -9.42 7.45 11.94
C GLN A 119 -9.83 6.01 12.31
N MET A 120 -9.15 5.01 11.79
CA MET A 120 -9.40 3.60 12.15
C MET A 120 -9.14 3.38 13.65
N THR A 121 -10.02 2.62 14.30
CA THR A 121 -9.94 2.35 15.75
C THR A 121 -9.80 0.88 16.10
N ASP A 122 -10.09 -0.02 15.17
CA ASP A 122 -9.88 -1.46 15.36
C ASP A 122 -8.40 -1.81 15.20
N GLU A 123 -7.74 -2.10 16.32
CA GLU A 123 -6.30 -2.38 16.33
C GLU A 123 -5.92 -3.62 15.51
N ALA A 124 -6.80 -4.63 15.39
CA ALA A 124 -6.52 -5.81 14.58
C ALA A 124 -6.56 -5.49 13.09
N GLU A 125 -7.54 -4.69 12.66
CA GLU A 125 -7.61 -4.21 11.27
C GLU A 125 -6.46 -3.24 10.96
N MET A 126 -6.08 -2.35 11.89
CA MET A 126 -4.91 -1.47 11.74
C MET A 126 -3.63 -2.26 11.51
N ARG A 127 -3.39 -3.36 12.24
CA ARG A 127 -2.22 -4.21 12.02
C ARG A 127 -2.23 -4.91 10.66
N LYS A 128 -3.39 -5.36 10.20
CA LYS A 128 -3.54 -5.95 8.85
C LYS A 128 -3.25 -4.93 7.75
N GLU A 129 -3.82 -3.73 7.90
CA GLU A 129 -3.62 -2.67 6.92
C GLU A 129 -2.17 -2.18 6.88
N LEU A 130 -1.52 -2.10 8.03
CA LEU A 130 -0.09 -1.78 8.12
C LEU A 130 0.76 -2.82 7.37
N ALA A 131 0.54 -4.11 7.58
CA ALA A 131 1.25 -5.19 6.88
C ALA A 131 0.97 -5.16 5.36
N HIS A 132 -0.29 -4.93 4.96
CA HIS A 132 -0.69 -4.76 3.56
C HIS A 132 0.05 -3.59 2.91
N ALA A 133 0.15 -2.46 3.60
CA ALA A 133 0.84 -1.28 3.09
C ALA A 133 2.35 -1.50 2.91
N PHE A 134 3.01 -2.24 3.79
CA PHE A 134 4.41 -2.63 3.62
C PHE A 134 4.62 -3.58 2.44
N MET A 135 3.73 -4.57 2.27
CA MET A 135 3.75 -5.44 1.09
C MET A 135 3.60 -4.63 -0.20
N HIS A 136 2.68 -3.66 -0.24
CA HIS A 136 2.49 -2.77 -1.39
C HIS A 136 3.75 -1.93 -1.68
N ALA A 137 4.39 -1.38 -0.67
CA ALA A 137 5.62 -0.59 -0.82
C ALA A 137 6.77 -1.41 -1.44
N ARG A 138 6.99 -2.66 -0.98
CA ARG A 138 7.99 -3.57 -1.56
C ARG A 138 7.67 -3.88 -3.01
N HIS A 139 6.42 -4.20 -3.30
CA HIS A 139 5.96 -4.49 -4.65
C HIS A 139 6.16 -3.28 -5.58
N ALA A 140 5.83 -2.09 -5.11
CA ALA A 140 6.02 -0.85 -5.86
C ALA A 140 7.49 -0.60 -6.22
N ILE A 141 8.42 -0.79 -5.28
CA ILE A 141 9.86 -0.66 -5.55
C ILE A 141 10.31 -1.70 -6.59
N ALA A 142 9.79 -2.94 -6.50
CA ALA A 142 10.14 -3.99 -7.46
C ALA A 142 9.60 -3.73 -8.86
N GLN A 143 8.46 -3.06 -9.00
CA GLN A 143 7.83 -2.77 -10.30
C GLN A 143 8.51 -1.66 -11.10
N VAL A 144 9.17 -0.68 -10.47
CA VAL A 144 9.82 0.42 -11.19
C VAL A 144 11.08 -0.11 -11.90
N PRO A 145 11.18 -0.05 -13.26
CA PRO A 145 12.36 -0.52 -13.97
C PRO A 145 13.62 0.29 -13.63
N ASP A 146 14.80 -0.35 -13.60
CA ASP A 146 16.06 0.35 -13.33
C ASP A 146 16.32 1.50 -14.32
N GLY A 147 15.94 1.32 -15.59
CA GLY A 147 16.08 2.34 -16.63
C GLY A 147 15.18 3.57 -16.43
N GLU A 148 14.16 3.49 -15.58
CA GLU A 148 13.24 4.59 -15.30
C GLU A 148 13.56 5.34 -14.00
N LEU A 149 14.54 4.90 -13.24
CA LEU A 149 14.86 5.49 -11.92
C LEU A 149 15.24 6.97 -11.98
N ASP A 150 15.78 7.43 -13.11
CA ASP A 150 16.16 8.82 -13.31
C ASP A 150 15.06 9.65 -14.03
N GLU A 151 13.93 9.03 -14.39
CA GLU A 151 12.76 9.76 -14.92
C GLU A 151 12.18 10.70 -13.87
N MET A 152 11.79 11.90 -14.34
CA MET A 152 11.24 12.95 -13.48
C MET A 152 9.74 12.76 -13.29
N VAL A 153 9.31 12.83 -12.05
CA VAL A 153 7.90 12.79 -11.62
C VAL A 153 7.60 14.01 -10.74
N GLN A 154 6.31 14.22 -10.42
CA GLN A 154 5.90 15.24 -9.47
C GLN A 154 5.67 14.61 -8.10
N VAL A 155 6.41 15.07 -7.10
CA VAL A 155 6.24 14.66 -5.69
C VAL A 155 5.79 15.89 -4.91
N PHE A 156 4.54 15.89 -4.47
CA PHE A 156 3.92 17.02 -3.77
C PHE A 156 4.11 18.39 -4.49
N GLY A 157 4.00 18.38 -5.83
CA GLY A 157 4.13 19.58 -6.65
C GLY A 157 5.58 20.01 -6.95
N SER A 158 6.58 19.26 -6.49
CA SER A 158 7.99 19.49 -6.78
C SER A 158 8.55 18.40 -7.71
N PRO A 159 9.41 18.74 -8.69
CA PRO A 159 10.02 17.74 -9.55
C PRO A 159 11.04 16.91 -8.78
N ALA A 160 10.99 15.59 -8.92
CA ALA A 160 11.94 14.63 -8.34
C ALA A 160 12.15 13.46 -9.30
N SER A 161 13.26 12.75 -9.22
CA SER A 161 13.41 11.49 -9.93
C SER A 161 12.59 10.38 -9.24
N LYS A 162 12.18 9.34 -10.00
CA LYS A 162 11.57 8.14 -9.40
C LYS A 162 12.45 7.57 -8.29
N ARG A 163 13.76 7.53 -8.47
CA ARG A 163 14.74 7.16 -7.45
C ARG A 163 14.58 7.97 -6.17
N ALA A 164 14.51 9.28 -6.28
CA ALA A 164 14.35 10.17 -5.13
C ALA A 164 13.00 9.95 -4.43
N ALA A 165 11.92 9.72 -5.18
CA ALA A 165 10.60 9.41 -4.62
C ALA A 165 10.59 8.07 -3.86
N LEU A 166 11.23 7.02 -4.41
CA LEU A 166 11.37 5.73 -3.71
C LEU A 166 12.27 5.84 -2.47
N THR A 167 13.32 6.66 -2.52
CA THR A 167 14.14 6.96 -1.34
C THR A 167 13.33 7.70 -0.29
N MET A 168 12.49 8.67 -0.69
CA MET A 168 11.59 9.38 0.21
C MET A 168 10.62 8.42 0.91
N LEU A 169 10.05 7.44 0.20
CA LEU A 169 9.20 6.40 0.78
C LEU A 169 9.89 5.71 1.96
N VAL A 170 11.14 5.28 1.79
CA VAL A 170 11.89 4.57 2.83
C VAL A 170 12.31 5.50 3.97
N THR A 171 12.77 6.72 3.66
CA THR A 171 13.16 7.68 4.71
C THR A 171 11.96 8.13 5.54
N HIS A 172 10.77 8.27 4.96
CA HIS A 172 9.53 8.54 5.68
C HIS A 172 9.17 7.42 6.67
N MET A 173 9.34 6.16 6.27
CA MET A 173 9.16 5.03 7.19
C MET A 173 10.15 5.10 8.36
N HIS A 174 11.43 5.42 8.13
CA HIS A 174 12.44 5.57 9.18
C HIS A 174 12.12 6.72 10.15
N GLU A 175 11.68 7.87 9.63
CA GLU A 175 11.27 9.01 10.45
C GLU A 175 10.16 8.63 11.43
N HIS A 176 9.10 8.00 10.90
CA HIS A 176 7.96 7.60 11.72
C HIS A 176 8.23 6.34 12.57
N LEU A 177 9.18 5.49 12.23
CA LEU A 177 9.63 4.42 13.13
C LEU A 177 10.29 5.03 14.39
N GLY A 178 11.15 6.02 14.20
CA GLY A 178 11.75 6.75 15.33
C GLY A 178 10.69 7.38 16.24
N GLN A 179 9.67 8.01 15.64
CA GLN A 179 8.52 8.57 16.36
C GLN A 179 7.74 7.47 17.10
N SER A 180 7.42 6.34 16.44
CA SER A 180 6.69 5.23 17.04
C SER A 180 7.44 4.60 18.21
N ILE A 181 8.78 4.46 18.12
CA ILE A 181 9.65 4.01 19.20
C ILE A 181 9.57 4.96 20.41
N ALA A 182 9.62 6.28 20.17
CA ALA A 182 9.50 7.27 21.23
C ALA A 182 8.12 7.19 21.91
N TYR A 183 7.04 7.01 21.14
CA TYR A 183 5.69 6.84 21.67
C TYR A 183 5.54 5.55 22.48
N ALA A 184 6.06 4.43 21.99
CA ALA A 184 6.05 3.17 22.72
C ALA A 184 6.72 3.32 24.08
N ARG A 185 7.93 3.90 24.13
CA ARG A 185 8.64 4.16 25.39
C ARG A 185 7.88 5.08 26.33
N GLY A 186 7.27 6.14 25.79
CA GLY A 186 6.41 7.05 26.56
C GLY A 186 5.17 6.35 27.14
N ALA A 187 4.60 5.39 26.42
CA ALA A 187 3.51 4.53 26.87
C ALA A 187 3.96 3.39 27.81
N GLY A 188 5.24 3.31 28.15
CA GLY A 188 5.81 2.25 29.00
C GLY A 188 6.02 0.92 28.28
N VAL A 189 6.11 0.92 26.95
CA VAL A 189 6.38 -0.26 26.12
C VAL A 189 7.82 -0.26 25.66
N VAL A 190 8.54 -1.35 25.94
CA VAL A 190 9.91 -1.55 25.43
C VAL A 190 9.82 -2.15 24.02
N PRO A 191 10.44 -1.54 23.00
CA PRO A 191 10.46 -2.15 21.67
C PRO A 191 11.04 -3.56 21.71
N PRO A 192 10.42 -4.56 21.04
CA PRO A 192 10.80 -5.98 21.16
C PRO A 192 12.28 -6.26 20.92
N TRP A 193 12.89 -5.59 19.94
CA TRP A 193 14.34 -5.73 19.65
C TRP A 193 15.27 -5.10 20.69
N SER A 194 14.73 -4.35 21.65
CA SER A 194 15.50 -3.74 22.73
C SER A 194 15.40 -4.51 24.04
N ALA A 195 14.49 -5.48 24.15
CA ALA A 195 14.20 -6.22 25.38
C ALA A 195 15.37 -7.08 25.88
N GLY A 196 16.35 -7.42 25.02
CA GLY A 196 17.54 -8.19 25.38
C GLY A 196 18.80 -7.35 25.66
N SER A 197 18.78 -6.06 25.34
CA SER A 197 19.96 -5.18 25.45
C SER A 197 20.04 -4.38 26.77
N GLY A 198 19.06 -4.53 27.64
CA GLY A 198 18.93 -3.75 28.88
C GLY A 198 19.60 -4.33 30.13
N ALA A 199 20.36 -5.42 30.04
CA ALA A 199 21.01 -6.05 31.21
C ALA A 199 22.50 -5.70 31.39
N GLY A 200 22.97 -4.59 30.81
CA GLY A 200 24.40 -4.24 30.84
C GLY A 200 24.66 -2.74 30.75
N GLY A 201 24.12 -1.97 31.67
CA GLY A 201 24.40 -0.54 31.71
C GLY A 201 24.23 0.01 33.11
N ASN A 202 25.22 -0.18 33.94
CA ASN A 202 25.51 0.66 35.11
C ASN A 202 26.55 1.66 34.68
#